data_9b9050e809cf1ab2cc23b1b72e9e3537
#
_entry.id   9b9050e809cf1ab2cc23b1b72e9e3537
#
_cell.length_a   1.000
_cell.length_b   1.000
_cell.length_c   1.000
_cell.angle_alpha   90.00
_cell.angle_beta   90.00
_cell.angle_gamma   90.00
#
_symmetry.space_group_name_H-M   'P 1'
#
loop_
_entity.id
_entity.type
_entity.pdbx_description
1 polymer ?
#
loop_
_entity_poly.entity_id
_entity_poly.type
_entity_poly.pdbx_seq_one_letter_code
_entity_poly.pdbx_strand_id
1 'polypeptide(L)'
;MNRNKEVKLAYSIKSQLGSPATILNASSQTNFRYKVSGLTKQQIDKINLINTDNKLLDRIKMIEQYQGEIKFDKVESEIFNKNLKMIDMYLPNALADILLKSYTTNEKDLKILFENSTIYKDKNLAMKKLIDFLMAISFGMFPSKEWNGKNSVNGGLIIVSKNSEVYILDMVYFKNEIEEFLKNKVKLDSPSAKRYNMLYLADKNGETYFTLNLQVRYKE
;
A
#
# COMPACT_ATOMS: atom_id res chain seq x y z
N MET A 1 -21.89 -26.50 -27.21
CA MET A 1 -20.60 -25.96 -26.81
C MET A 1 -19.86 -25.49 -28.04
N ASN A 2 -19.56 -24.19 -28.13
CA ASN A 2 -18.87 -23.61 -29.29
C ASN A 2 -17.37 -23.96 -29.20
N ARG A 3 -16.92 -24.91 -30.01
CA ARG A 3 -15.56 -25.50 -29.97
C ARG A 3 -14.43 -24.57 -30.46
N ASN A 4 -14.73 -23.34 -30.86
CA ASN A 4 -13.76 -22.41 -31.44
C ASN A 4 -13.52 -21.15 -30.56
N LYS A 5 -13.69 -21.23 -29.27
CA LYS A 5 -13.38 -20.10 -28.41
C LYS A 5 -11.90 -20.14 -28.06
N GLU A 6 -11.10 -19.29 -28.68
CA GLU A 6 -9.69 -19.08 -28.35
C GLU A 6 -9.57 -18.61 -26.90
N VAL A 7 -8.84 -19.35 -26.05
CA VAL A 7 -8.57 -18.97 -24.68
C VAL A 7 -7.32 -18.12 -24.65
N LYS A 8 -7.48 -16.82 -24.34
CA LYS A 8 -6.36 -15.89 -24.16
C LYS A 8 -5.96 -15.88 -22.69
N LEU A 9 -4.71 -16.24 -22.39
CA LEU A 9 -4.12 -16.14 -21.07
C LEU A 9 -3.24 -14.88 -20.99
N ALA A 10 -3.46 -14.09 -19.95
CA ALA A 10 -2.66 -12.91 -19.64
C ALA A 10 -1.79 -13.19 -18.40
N TYR A 11 -0.51 -12.85 -18.45
CA TYR A 11 0.43 -13.02 -17.35
C TYR A 11 0.93 -11.68 -16.83
N SER A 12 1.09 -11.56 -15.51
CA SER A 12 1.78 -10.45 -14.89
C SER A 12 3.28 -10.73 -14.88
N ILE A 13 4.07 -9.87 -15.53
CA ILE A 13 5.53 -10.07 -15.60
C ILE A 13 6.21 -9.19 -14.56
N LYS A 14 7.08 -9.79 -13.75
CA LYS A 14 7.88 -9.12 -12.72
C LYS A 14 9.36 -9.46 -12.92
N SER A 15 10.16 -8.44 -13.24
CA SER A 15 11.60 -8.58 -13.44
C SER A 15 12.36 -8.05 -12.22
N GLN A 16 13.38 -8.79 -11.79
CA GLN A 16 14.33 -8.41 -10.75
C GLN A 16 15.74 -8.11 -11.32
N LEU A 17 15.87 -7.98 -12.64
CA LEU A 17 17.16 -7.69 -13.30
C LEU A 17 17.75 -6.32 -12.93
N GLY A 18 16.95 -5.43 -12.36
CA GLY A 18 17.39 -4.12 -11.84
C GLY A 18 16.94 -3.93 -10.40
N SER A 19 16.30 -2.81 -10.10
CA SER A 19 15.65 -2.60 -8.81
C SER A 19 14.48 -3.55 -8.62
N PRO A 20 14.18 -3.98 -7.36
CA PRO A 20 13.04 -4.86 -7.09
C PRO A 20 11.76 -4.34 -7.72
N ALA A 21 11.03 -5.22 -8.38
CA ALA A 21 9.81 -4.85 -9.09
C ALA A 21 8.75 -4.27 -8.14
N THR A 22 8.04 -3.26 -8.60
CA THR A 22 6.94 -2.65 -7.86
C THR A 22 5.64 -3.36 -8.22
N ILE A 23 4.82 -3.66 -7.22
CA ILE A 23 3.49 -4.26 -7.38
C ILE A 23 2.45 -3.15 -7.45
N LEU A 24 2.53 -2.17 -6.54
CA LEU A 24 1.70 -0.99 -6.51
C LEU A 24 2.59 0.25 -6.52
N ASN A 25 2.55 1.00 -7.62
CA ASN A 25 3.35 2.22 -7.77
C ASN A 25 2.78 3.37 -6.93
N ALA A 26 3.70 4.14 -6.34
CA ALA A 26 3.36 5.42 -5.75
C ALA A 26 2.78 6.39 -6.80
N SER A 27 1.65 7.01 -6.49
CA SER A 27 0.99 8.00 -7.33
C SER A 27 0.10 8.91 -6.47
N SER A 28 -0.47 9.96 -7.05
CA SER A 28 -1.47 10.78 -6.35
C SER A 28 -2.71 9.96 -5.95
N GLN A 29 -3.00 8.88 -6.67
CA GLN A 29 -4.14 8.02 -6.40
C GLN A 29 -3.96 7.14 -5.16
N THR A 30 -2.70 6.90 -4.73
CA THR A 30 -2.38 6.06 -3.57
C THR A 30 -2.07 6.86 -2.30
N ASN A 31 -2.54 8.12 -2.23
CA ASN A 31 -2.43 8.96 -1.05
C ASN A 31 -3.51 8.66 -0.02
N PHE A 32 -3.08 8.48 1.22
CA PHE A 32 -3.91 8.35 2.42
C PHE A 32 -3.80 9.62 3.24
N ARG A 33 -4.94 10.26 3.54
CA ARG A 33 -5.00 11.49 4.31
C ARG A 33 -5.27 11.22 5.78
N TYR A 34 -4.57 11.95 6.64
CA TYR A 34 -4.71 11.91 8.08
C TYR A 34 -4.99 13.31 8.59
N LYS A 35 -6.02 13.45 9.43
CA LYS A 35 -6.28 14.67 10.20
C LYS A 35 -5.38 14.72 11.42
N VAL A 36 -4.95 15.94 11.76
CA VAL A 36 -4.19 16.23 12.97
C VAL A 36 -4.95 17.25 13.77
N SER A 37 -5.20 16.97 15.04
CA SER A 37 -5.85 17.88 15.98
C SER A 37 -4.95 18.17 17.17
N GLY A 38 -5.28 19.22 17.95
CA GLY A 38 -4.55 19.55 19.16
C GLY A 38 -3.27 20.37 18.95
N LEU A 39 -2.99 20.85 17.73
CA LEU A 39 -1.81 21.67 17.44
C LEU A 39 -2.18 23.13 17.21
N THR A 40 -1.33 24.03 17.70
CA THR A 40 -1.36 25.46 17.35
C THR A 40 -0.67 25.72 16.01
N LYS A 41 -0.97 26.83 15.36
CA LYS A 41 -0.31 27.24 14.12
C LYS A 41 1.22 27.31 14.24
N GLN A 42 1.72 27.84 15.36
CA GLN A 42 3.17 27.92 15.61
C GLN A 42 3.82 26.53 15.72
N GLN A 43 3.12 25.55 16.30
CA GLN A 43 3.60 24.16 16.37
C GLN A 43 3.61 23.51 14.98
N ILE A 44 2.57 23.73 14.18
CA ILE A 44 2.49 23.26 12.79
C ILE A 44 3.68 23.81 11.98
N ASP A 45 3.94 25.11 12.07
CA ASP A 45 5.06 25.75 11.35
C ASP A 45 6.42 25.14 11.77
N LYS A 46 6.62 24.92 13.08
CA LYS A 46 7.84 24.27 13.60
C LYS A 46 7.99 22.83 13.07
N ILE A 47 6.91 22.04 13.06
CA ILE A 47 6.94 20.67 12.53
C ILE A 47 7.30 20.68 11.05
N ASN A 48 6.72 21.58 10.26
CA ASN A 48 6.98 21.69 8.84
C ASN A 48 8.43 22.10 8.51
N LEU A 49 9.11 22.80 9.40
CA LEU A 49 10.53 23.17 9.25
C LEU A 49 11.49 21.99 9.45
N ILE A 50 11.04 20.86 10.04
CA ILE A 50 11.88 19.66 10.22
C ILE A 50 12.30 19.14 8.85
N ASN A 51 13.63 19.07 8.62
CA ASN A 51 14.21 18.59 7.37
C ASN A 51 15.47 17.74 7.65
N THR A 52 15.30 16.73 8.49
CA THR A 52 16.32 15.70 8.81
C THR A 52 16.25 14.56 7.81
N ASP A 53 17.22 13.65 7.86
CA ASP A 53 17.19 12.41 7.06
C ASP A 53 15.99 11.53 7.41
N ASN A 54 15.55 11.57 8.68
CA ASN A 54 14.38 10.85 9.19
C ASN A 54 13.15 11.74 9.37
N LYS A 55 13.02 12.79 8.55
CA LYS A 55 12.01 13.85 8.73
C LYS A 55 10.58 13.38 8.94
N LEU A 56 10.17 12.23 8.34
CA LEU A 56 8.82 11.73 8.50
C LEU A 56 8.60 11.23 9.93
N LEU A 57 9.54 10.43 10.45
CA LEU A 57 9.51 9.97 11.83
C LEU A 57 9.61 11.14 12.82
N ASP A 58 10.52 12.08 12.57
CA ASP A 58 10.75 13.21 13.47
C ASP A 58 9.53 14.14 13.53
N ARG A 59 8.82 14.33 12.42
CA ARG A 59 7.55 15.06 12.39
C ARG A 59 6.45 14.37 13.18
N ILE A 60 6.32 13.04 13.04
CA ILE A 60 5.34 12.27 13.83
C ILE A 60 5.65 12.40 15.32
N LYS A 61 6.92 12.19 15.73
CA LYS A 61 7.35 12.36 17.12
C LYS A 61 7.07 13.77 17.67
N MET A 62 7.27 14.80 16.85
CA MET A 62 7.00 16.17 17.27
C MET A 62 5.49 16.43 17.42
N ILE A 63 4.63 15.82 16.57
CA ILE A 63 3.17 15.87 16.75
C ILE A 63 2.80 15.25 18.10
N GLU A 64 3.34 14.06 18.41
CA GLU A 64 3.11 13.37 19.68
C GLU A 64 3.61 14.16 20.89
N GLN A 65 4.81 14.78 20.82
CA GLN A 65 5.36 15.64 21.86
C GLN A 65 4.48 16.85 22.16
N TYR A 66 3.82 17.39 21.14
CA TYR A 66 2.84 18.46 21.31
C TYR A 66 1.44 17.97 21.67
N GLN A 67 1.29 16.67 22.00
CA GLN A 67 0.01 16.01 22.32
C GLN A 67 -1.02 16.13 21.18
N GLY A 68 -0.54 16.23 19.94
CA GLY A 68 -1.38 16.19 18.76
C GLY A 68 -1.90 14.79 18.50
N GLU A 69 -3.16 14.68 18.09
CA GLU A 69 -3.80 13.42 17.74
C GLU A 69 -3.82 13.23 16.22
N ILE A 70 -3.38 12.06 15.75
CA ILE A 70 -3.40 11.69 14.33
C ILE A 70 -4.52 10.68 14.11
N LYS A 71 -5.45 10.99 13.19
CA LYS A 71 -6.54 10.09 12.80
C LYS A 71 -6.60 9.92 11.29
N PHE A 72 -6.76 8.69 10.82
CA PHE A 72 -7.07 8.45 9.41
C PHE A 72 -8.37 9.14 9.03
N ASP A 73 -8.35 9.88 7.94
CA ASP A 73 -9.51 10.59 7.41
C ASP A 73 -10.08 9.88 6.18
N LYS A 74 -9.28 9.76 5.12
CA LYS A 74 -9.71 9.09 3.88
C LYS A 74 -8.56 8.70 2.96
N VAL A 75 -8.84 7.84 1.99
CA VAL A 75 -8.04 7.70 0.78
C VAL A 75 -8.40 8.87 -0.15
N GLU A 76 -7.40 9.61 -0.67
CA GLU A 76 -7.64 10.79 -1.50
C GLU A 76 -8.38 10.44 -2.81
N SER A 77 -8.06 9.31 -3.42
CA SER A 77 -8.75 8.82 -4.61
C SER A 77 -10.03 8.07 -4.23
N GLU A 78 -11.18 8.59 -4.62
CA GLU A 78 -12.48 7.92 -4.45
C GLU A 78 -12.52 6.58 -5.19
N ILE A 79 -11.93 6.51 -6.39
CA ILE A 79 -11.83 5.29 -7.18
C ILE A 79 -11.04 4.23 -6.42
N PHE A 80 -9.85 4.58 -5.91
CA PHE A 80 -9.03 3.63 -5.17
C PHE A 80 -9.70 3.20 -3.86
N ASN A 81 -10.32 4.13 -3.14
CA ASN A 81 -11.10 3.84 -1.95
C ASN A 81 -12.24 2.84 -2.22
N LYS A 82 -12.98 3.05 -3.32
CA LYS A 82 -14.04 2.13 -3.77
C LYS A 82 -13.46 0.74 -4.08
N ASN A 83 -12.35 0.68 -4.83
CA ASN A 83 -11.69 -0.58 -5.17
C ASN A 83 -11.24 -1.35 -3.92
N LEU A 84 -10.64 -0.66 -2.95
CA LEU A 84 -10.24 -1.27 -1.67
C LEU A 84 -11.44 -1.83 -0.89
N LYS A 85 -12.53 -1.06 -0.82
CA LYS A 85 -13.77 -1.48 -0.15
C LYS A 85 -14.47 -2.65 -0.83
N MET A 86 -14.27 -2.87 -2.12
CA MET A 86 -14.75 -4.07 -2.80
C MET A 86 -14.04 -5.35 -2.33
N ILE A 87 -12.80 -5.25 -1.84
CA ILE A 87 -12.09 -6.36 -1.23
C ILE A 87 -12.58 -6.56 0.21
N ASP A 88 -12.60 -5.47 0.98
CA ASP A 88 -13.09 -5.45 2.36
C ASP A 88 -13.39 -4.02 2.80
N MET A 89 -14.52 -3.80 3.47
CA MET A 89 -14.97 -2.48 3.92
C MET A 89 -13.98 -1.78 4.85
N TYR A 90 -13.22 -2.53 5.63
CA TYR A 90 -12.21 -2.02 6.59
C TYR A 90 -10.80 -1.94 6.01
N LEU A 91 -10.58 -2.44 4.78
CA LEU A 91 -9.25 -2.46 4.18
C LEU A 91 -8.61 -1.06 4.05
N PRO A 92 -9.33 0.02 3.68
CA PRO A 92 -8.76 1.37 3.69
C PRO A 92 -8.21 1.77 5.06
N ASN A 93 -8.93 1.46 6.15
CA ASN A 93 -8.52 1.75 7.52
C ASN A 93 -7.29 0.91 7.92
N ALA A 94 -7.29 -0.38 7.57
CA ALA A 94 -6.16 -1.26 7.85
C ALA A 94 -4.89 -0.81 7.13
N LEU A 95 -4.99 -0.46 5.85
CA LEU A 95 -3.87 0.08 5.08
C LEU A 95 -3.37 1.41 5.64
N ALA A 96 -4.27 2.29 6.10
CA ALA A 96 -3.89 3.53 6.76
C ALA A 96 -3.15 3.27 8.09
N ASP A 97 -3.64 2.36 8.93
CA ASP A 97 -3.01 1.98 10.19
C ASP A 97 -1.59 1.46 9.97
N ILE A 98 -1.41 0.47 9.09
CA ILE A 98 -0.09 -0.10 8.82
C ILE A 98 0.86 0.88 8.14
N LEU A 99 0.33 1.76 7.27
CA LEU A 99 1.14 2.76 6.60
C LEU A 99 1.72 3.76 7.62
N LEU A 100 0.92 4.27 8.56
CA LEU A 100 1.39 5.13 9.63
C LEU A 100 2.40 4.40 10.53
N LYS A 101 2.08 3.17 10.96
CA LYS A 101 2.97 2.33 11.75
C LYS A 101 4.32 2.09 11.08
N SER A 102 4.34 1.92 9.77
CA SER A 102 5.58 1.68 9.04
C SER A 102 6.60 2.82 9.16
N TYR A 103 6.14 4.04 9.43
CA TYR A 103 7.01 5.20 9.66
C TYR A 103 7.38 5.40 11.15
N THR A 104 6.55 4.92 12.07
CA THR A 104 6.84 5.03 13.51
C THR A 104 7.73 3.91 14.05
N THR A 105 7.59 2.70 13.49
CA THR A 105 8.33 1.50 13.93
C THR A 105 9.49 1.13 13.01
N ASN A 106 9.61 1.77 11.85
CA ASN A 106 10.52 1.40 10.75
C ASN A 106 10.31 -0.03 10.21
N GLU A 107 9.20 -0.69 10.57
CA GLU A 107 8.82 -1.98 9.98
C GLU A 107 8.26 -1.77 8.57
N LYS A 108 8.70 -2.58 7.62
CA LYS A 108 8.26 -2.50 6.22
C LYS A 108 7.64 -3.80 5.71
N ASP A 109 7.83 -4.89 6.42
CA ASP A 109 7.23 -6.18 6.06
C ASP A 109 5.71 -6.11 6.20
N LEU A 110 5.00 -6.24 5.06
CA LEU A 110 3.53 -6.17 5.05
C LEU A 110 2.89 -7.26 5.88
N LYS A 111 3.46 -8.47 5.90
CA LYS A 111 2.96 -9.57 6.73
C LYS A 111 3.00 -9.19 8.20
N ILE A 112 4.16 -8.73 8.68
CA ILE A 112 4.35 -8.32 10.10
C ILE A 112 3.41 -7.16 10.45
N LEU A 113 3.29 -6.18 9.57
CA LEU A 113 2.41 -5.03 9.78
C LEU A 113 0.93 -5.44 9.87
N PHE A 114 0.46 -6.34 8.99
CA PHE A 114 -0.91 -6.84 9.03
C PHE A 114 -1.18 -7.75 10.24
N GLU A 115 -0.23 -8.60 10.64
CA GLU A 115 -0.32 -9.41 11.87
C GLU A 115 -0.50 -8.55 13.13
N ASN A 116 0.02 -7.32 13.11
CA ASN A 116 -0.08 -6.35 14.20
C ASN A 116 -1.11 -5.24 13.92
N SER A 117 -2.02 -5.44 12.98
CA SER A 117 -3.07 -4.47 12.66
C SER A 117 -4.02 -4.29 13.85
N THR A 118 -4.39 -3.04 14.14
CA THR A 118 -5.41 -2.73 15.15
C THR A 118 -6.83 -2.90 14.59
N ILE A 119 -6.98 -2.96 13.29
CA ILE A 119 -8.27 -3.06 12.60
C ILE A 119 -8.73 -4.52 12.53
N TYR A 120 -7.83 -5.44 12.15
CA TYR A 120 -8.11 -6.87 12.11
C TYR A 120 -7.55 -7.55 13.35
N LYS A 121 -8.41 -7.83 14.35
CA LYS A 121 -8.00 -8.47 15.60
C LYS A 121 -7.63 -9.96 15.41
N ASP A 122 -8.29 -10.63 14.47
CA ASP A 122 -7.98 -12.00 14.09
C ASP A 122 -6.84 -12.02 13.06
N LYS A 123 -5.73 -12.69 13.41
CA LYS A 123 -4.54 -12.77 12.54
C LYS A 123 -4.78 -13.52 11.24
N ASN A 124 -5.62 -14.57 11.25
CA ASN A 124 -5.94 -15.32 10.04
C ASN A 124 -6.76 -14.45 9.07
N LEU A 125 -7.72 -13.70 9.63
CA LEU A 125 -8.48 -12.73 8.84
C LEU A 125 -7.58 -11.64 8.28
N ALA A 126 -6.67 -11.07 9.09
CA ALA A 126 -5.70 -10.08 8.63
C ALA A 126 -4.86 -10.61 7.45
N MET A 127 -4.34 -11.84 7.58
CA MET A 127 -3.56 -12.47 6.51
C MET A 127 -4.40 -12.73 5.27
N LYS A 128 -5.64 -13.18 5.42
CA LYS A 128 -6.54 -13.37 4.27
C LYS A 128 -6.80 -12.05 3.54
N LYS A 129 -7.02 -10.94 4.27
CA LYS A 129 -7.24 -9.63 3.66
C LYS A 129 -5.98 -9.05 3.01
N LEU A 130 -4.81 -9.29 3.59
CA LEU A 130 -3.54 -8.98 2.94
C LEU A 130 -3.39 -9.74 1.60
N ILE A 131 -3.64 -11.06 1.60
CA ILE A 131 -3.55 -11.88 0.39
C ILE A 131 -4.53 -11.38 -0.67
N ASP A 132 -5.80 -11.14 -0.31
CA ASP A 132 -6.82 -10.64 -1.25
C ASP A 132 -6.40 -9.30 -1.87
N PHE A 133 -5.83 -8.39 -1.08
CA PHE A 133 -5.30 -7.12 -1.56
C PHE A 133 -4.12 -7.32 -2.53
N LEU A 134 -3.13 -8.14 -2.15
CA LEU A 134 -1.95 -8.41 -2.97
C LEU A 134 -2.30 -9.08 -4.28
N MET A 135 -3.24 -10.03 -4.27
CA MET A 135 -3.77 -10.66 -5.46
C MET A 135 -4.47 -9.64 -6.37
N ALA A 136 -5.32 -8.79 -5.81
CA ALA A 136 -6.03 -7.77 -6.59
C ALA A 136 -5.06 -6.81 -7.31
N ILE A 137 -4.07 -6.23 -6.60
CA ILE A 137 -3.10 -5.29 -7.20
C ILE A 137 -2.09 -5.98 -8.14
N SER A 138 -1.85 -7.28 -7.96
CA SER A 138 -0.96 -8.05 -8.85
C SER A 138 -1.64 -8.46 -10.15
N PHE A 139 -2.96 -8.67 -10.14
CA PHE A 139 -3.70 -9.29 -11.23
C PHE A 139 -4.80 -8.44 -11.84
N GLY A 140 -4.82 -7.12 -11.62
CA GLY A 140 -5.66 -6.26 -12.42
C GLY A 140 -6.37 -5.10 -11.75
N MET A 141 -6.25 -4.91 -10.44
CA MET A 141 -6.75 -3.70 -9.79
C MET A 141 -5.73 -2.55 -9.94
N PHE A 142 -6.16 -1.45 -10.54
CA PHE A 142 -5.37 -0.22 -10.67
C PHE A 142 -5.99 0.90 -9.83
N PRO A 143 -5.18 1.71 -9.11
CA PRO A 143 -5.70 2.81 -8.29
C PRO A 143 -6.46 3.89 -9.07
N SER A 144 -6.15 4.04 -10.36
CA SER A 144 -6.71 5.08 -11.23
C SER A 144 -7.93 4.64 -12.03
N LYS A 145 -8.34 3.36 -11.94
CA LYS A 145 -9.46 2.80 -12.72
C LYS A 145 -10.42 2.06 -11.81
N GLU A 146 -11.73 2.21 -12.06
CA GLU A 146 -12.72 1.39 -11.40
C GLU A 146 -12.46 -0.10 -11.66
N TRP A 147 -12.45 -0.87 -10.60
CA TRP A 147 -12.25 -2.31 -10.65
C TRP A 147 -13.58 -3.02 -10.40
N ASN A 148 -13.84 -4.04 -11.18
CA ASN A 148 -15.09 -4.81 -11.12
C ASN A 148 -14.98 -6.10 -10.26
N GLY A 149 -13.92 -6.22 -9.47
CA GLY A 149 -13.66 -7.41 -8.66
C GLY A 149 -13.03 -8.58 -9.40
N LYS A 150 -12.78 -8.46 -10.71
CA LYS A 150 -12.23 -9.55 -11.54
C LYS A 150 -10.76 -9.30 -11.88
N ASN A 151 -9.99 -10.37 -11.90
CA ASN A 151 -8.62 -10.33 -12.39
C ASN A 151 -8.60 -10.14 -13.91
N SER A 152 -7.92 -9.13 -14.41
CA SER A 152 -7.66 -8.94 -15.84
C SER A 152 -6.50 -9.80 -16.33
N VAL A 153 -5.65 -10.24 -15.41
CA VAL A 153 -4.53 -11.17 -15.61
C VAL A 153 -4.96 -12.53 -15.07
N ASN A 154 -5.23 -13.48 -15.93
CA ASN A 154 -5.83 -14.76 -15.60
C ASN A 154 -4.92 -15.98 -15.83
N GLY A 155 -3.74 -15.76 -16.45
CA GLY A 155 -2.76 -16.82 -16.70
C GLY A 155 -1.87 -17.09 -15.48
N GLY A 156 -1.39 -16.04 -14.83
CA GLY A 156 -0.51 -16.20 -13.68
C GLY A 156 0.58 -15.15 -13.57
N LEU A 157 1.69 -15.53 -12.98
CA LEU A 157 2.84 -14.67 -12.69
C LEU A 157 4.09 -15.21 -13.40
N ILE A 158 4.79 -14.35 -14.11
CA ILE A 158 6.13 -14.62 -14.64
C ILE A 158 7.13 -13.79 -13.85
N ILE A 159 8.09 -14.46 -13.22
CA ILE A 159 9.16 -13.82 -12.45
C ILE A 159 10.48 -14.02 -13.19
N VAL A 160 11.18 -12.93 -13.45
CA VAL A 160 12.55 -12.98 -13.97
C VAL A 160 13.48 -12.65 -12.81
N SER A 161 14.30 -13.62 -12.38
CA SER A 161 15.24 -13.48 -11.27
C SER A 161 16.44 -12.58 -11.63
N LYS A 162 17.24 -12.22 -10.63
CA LYS A 162 18.51 -11.48 -10.84
C LYS A 162 19.50 -12.25 -11.73
N ASN A 163 19.42 -13.59 -11.73
CA ASN A 163 20.29 -14.46 -12.54
C ASN A 163 19.69 -14.75 -13.93
N SER A 164 18.69 -13.98 -14.37
CA SER A 164 17.99 -14.17 -15.65
C SER A 164 17.22 -15.48 -15.78
N GLU A 165 16.97 -16.19 -14.68
CA GLU A 165 16.09 -17.35 -14.67
C GLU A 165 14.64 -16.91 -14.72
N VAL A 166 13.80 -17.65 -15.46
CA VAL A 166 12.38 -17.35 -15.65
C VAL A 166 11.56 -18.40 -14.93
N TYR A 167 10.74 -17.95 -13.99
CA TYR A 167 9.77 -18.78 -13.27
C TYR A 167 8.36 -18.42 -13.72
N ILE A 168 7.60 -19.41 -14.14
CA ILE A 168 6.20 -19.23 -14.54
C ILE A 168 5.32 -19.94 -13.50
N LEU A 169 4.51 -19.15 -12.80
CA LEU A 169 3.52 -19.62 -11.83
C LEU A 169 2.13 -19.46 -12.44
N ASP A 170 1.57 -20.58 -12.90
CA ASP A 170 0.24 -20.64 -13.49
C ASP A 170 -0.85 -20.52 -12.41
N MET A 171 -1.87 -19.71 -12.65
CA MET A 171 -2.94 -19.44 -11.67
C MET A 171 -3.82 -20.67 -11.40
N VAL A 172 -3.88 -21.61 -12.33
CA VAL A 172 -4.72 -22.83 -12.18
C VAL A 172 -4.05 -23.81 -11.23
N TYR A 173 -2.74 -24.04 -11.41
CA TYR A 173 -2.00 -25.06 -10.66
C TYR A 173 -1.29 -24.53 -9.43
N PHE A 174 -0.86 -23.25 -9.44
CA PHE A 174 0.03 -22.66 -8.43
C PHE A 174 -0.60 -21.47 -7.70
N LYS A 175 -1.93 -21.41 -7.59
CA LYS A 175 -2.60 -20.29 -6.92
C LYS A 175 -2.15 -20.11 -5.47
N ASN A 176 -2.07 -21.20 -4.71
CA ASN A 176 -1.67 -21.15 -3.30
C ASN A 176 -0.20 -20.73 -3.16
N GLU A 177 0.67 -21.20 -4.05
CA GLU A 177 2.09 -20.83 -4.09
C GLU A 177 2.26 -19.35 -4.45
N ILE A 178 1.45 -18.81 -5.35
CA ILE A 178 1.41 -17.37 -5.66
C ILE A 178 0.98 -16.57 -4.43
N GLU A 179 -0.07 -16.98 -3.74
CA GLU A 179 -0.57 -16.33 -2.54
C GLU A 179 0.50 -16.32 -1.42
N GLU A 180 1.16 -17.47 -1.18
CA GLU A 180 2.25 -17.58 -0.22
C GLU A 180 3.48 -16.76 -0.63
N PHE A 181 3.83 -16.77 -1.90
CA PHE A 181 4.92 -15.95 -2.44
C PHE A 181 4.64 -14.46 -2.22
N LEU A 182 3.48 -13.97 -2.61
CA LEU A 182 3.11 -12.57 -2.43
C LEU A 182 3.10 -12.20 -0.94
N LYS A 183 2.49 -13.00 -0.07
CA LYS A 183 2.43 -12.77 1.38
C LYS A 183 3.81 -12.62 2.01
N ASN A 184 4.78 -13.43 1.60
CA ASN A 184 6.10 -13.48 2.24
C ASN A 184 7.16 -12.60 1.56
N LYS A 185 6.98 -12.21 0.30
CA LYS A 185 8.00 -11.53 -0.52
C LYS A 185 7.70 -10.07 -0.84
N VAL A 186 6.77 -9.44 -0.10
CA VAL A 186 6.44 -8.03 -0.33
C VAL A 186 6.67 -7.15 0.89
N LYS A 187 6.94 -5.88 0.64
CA LYS A 187 7.15 -4.85 1.66
C LYS A 187 6.50 -3.53 1.24
N LEU A 188 6.22 -2.69 2.22
CA LEU A 188 6.00 -1.26 1.96
C LEU A 188 7.31 -0.64 1.50
N ASP A 189 7.23 0.23 0.51
CA ASP A 189 8.34 1.06 0.10
C ASP A 189 8.15 2.50 0.58
N SER A 190 9.22 3.26 0.64
CA SER A 190 9.19 4.66 1.03
C SER A 190 9.36 5.53 -0.22
N PRO A 191 8.27 5.98 -0.86
CA PRO A 191 8.37 6.86 -2.02
C PRO A 191 8.97 8.21 -1.61
N SER A 192 9.41 8.99 -2.60
CA SER A 192 9.98 10.31 -2.35
C SER A 192 9.01 11.20 -1.54
N ALA A 193 9.39 11.52 -0.31
CA ALA A 193 8.60 12.40 0.56
C ALA A 193 8.40 13.79 -0.07
N LYS A 194 9.39 14.31 -0.79
CA LYS A 194 9.33 15.58 -1.50
C LYS A 194 8.33 15.55 -2.64
N ARG A 195 8.35 14.48 -3.47
CA ARG A 195 7.47 14.33 -4.63
C ARG A 195 5.99 14.28 -4.25
N TYR A 196 5.67 13.64 -3.13
CA TYR A 196 4.29 13.45 -2.69
C TYR A 196 3.92 14.34 -1.51
N ASN A 197 4.79 15.30 -1.14
CA ASN A 197 4.60 16.21 -0.01
C ASN A 197 4.17 15.48 1.29
N MET A 198 4.77 14.28 1.50
CA MET A 198 4.37 13.42 2.61
C MET A 198 4.68 14.06 3.95
N LEU A 199 3.71 13.93 4.86
CA LEU A 199 3.78 14.44 6.23
C LEU A 199 4.12 15.96 6.31
N TYR A 200 3.71 16.72 5.30
CA TYR A 200 3.65 18.16 5.38
C TYR A 200 2.28 18.56 5.93
N LEU A 201 2.23 19.22 7.07
CA LEU A 201 1.00 19.64 7.71
C LEU A 201 0.42 20.84 6.94
N ALA A 202 -0.70 20.62 6.27
CA ALA A 202 -1.43 21.63 5.55
C ALA A 202 -2.71 21.99 6.30
N ASP A 203 -3.04 23.28 6.36
CA ASP A 203 -4.31 23.77 6.87
C ASP A 203 -5.24 24.07 5.68
N LYS A 204 -6.45 23.54 5.73
CA LYS A 204 -7.51 23.86 4.79
C LYS A 204 -8.83 23.95 5.54
N ASN A 205 -9.47 25.11 5.47
CA ASN A 205 -10.75 25.40 6.14
C ASN A 205 -10.72 25.17 7.67
N GLY A 206 -9.58 25.46 8.33
CA GLY A 206 -9.43 25.26 9.76
C GLY A 206 -9.17 23.79 10.18
N GLU A 207 -8.96 22.89 9.23
CA GLU A 207 -8.57 21.51 9.48
C GLU A 207 -7.12 21.28 9.06
N THR A 208 -6.32 20.78 9.98
CA THR A 208 -4.92 20.42 9.70
C THR A 208 -4.84 18.95 9.27
N TYR A 209 -4.15 18.65 8.19
CA TYR A 209 -3.97 17.30 7.68
C TYR A 209 -2.60 17.11 7.01
N PHE A 210 -2.21 15.86 6.85
CA PHE A 210 -1.10 15.46 6.00
C PHE A 210 -1.46 14.20 5.20
N THR A 211 -0.61 13.86 4.23
CA THR A 211 -0.77 12.62 3.44
C THR A 211 0.44 11.71 3.59
N LEU A 212 0.20 10.41 3.53
CA LEU A 212 1.19 9.37 3.28
C LEU A 212 0.85 8.65 2.01
N ASN A 213 1.86 8.21 1.25
CA ASN A 213 1.66 7.54 -0.01
C ASN A 213 1.94 6.04 0.12
N LEU A 214 1.00 5.22 -0.36
CA LEU A 214 1.13 3.77 -0.35
C LEU A 214 1.88 3.29 -1.60
N GLN A 215 2.98 2.59 -1.39
CA GLN A 215 3.74 1.88 -2.40
C GLN A 215 4.08 0.48 -1.91
N VAL A 216 3.87 -0.53 -2.76
CA VAL A 216 4.17 -1.94 -2.45
C VAL A 216 5.18 -2.47 -3.46
N ARG A 217 6.24 -3.08 -2.94
CA ARG A 217 7.36 -3.61 -3.73
C ARG A 217 7.75 -5.00 -3.25
N TYR A 218 8.38 -5.78 -4.11
CA TYR A 218 9.02 -7.02 -3.67
C TYR A 218 10.22 -6.73 -2.75
N LYS A 219 10.46 -7.64 -1.80
CA LYS A 219 11.70 -7.68 -1.00
C LYS A 219 12.86 -8.07 -1.92
N GLU A 220 14.06 -7.68 -1.53
CA GLU A 220 15.30 -8.12 -2.17
C GLU A 220 15.62 -9.56 -1.84
#